data_7cbdf842970087ad6cc1e4a36e793b38
#
_entry.id   7cbdf842970087ad6cc1e4a36e793b38
#
_cell.length_a   1.000
_cell.length_b   1.000
_cell.length_c   1.000
_cell.angle_alpha   90.00
_cell.angle_beta   90.00
_cell.angle_gamma   90.00
#
_symmetry.space_group_name_H-M   'P 1'
#
loop_
_entity.id
_entity.type
_entity.pdbx_description
1 polymer ?
#
loop_
_entity_poly.entity_id
_entity_poly.type
_entity_poly.pdbx_seq_one_letter_code
_entity_poly.pdbx_strand_id
1 'polypeptide(L)'
;MKLTIERLPESRVQLEITADEAETAAAMDRAARKVGNQVTLPGFRKGKAPRAMIERVYGPDVFAEEANRFLLSDLYRQAIEKEDLAPLGDPEVEVTSTDPLTYTVTVAVYPTIDPGDYSSVRIDPIDAAVDDAAVEEMIETLRKAHSPWVDPESEGLSVGAGLELTPKTRTPREGDQITIDYSVQEDGEDAEEPVTDAVFVLGESGLLGAVEDAIRGLRAGETSGFSVSFADDDETVDQSVRGKTLAYNVTLKGLKERDLLPLDDEFAKTVGEAETLDELRASLREELHQRRTADARVQALNQIISKVAEGAALDLPAPMVDDAVENDVRRMRMNLAQQGVSLEAYLRSMEATEEELRAELRPAAADRLRNSLLMRAIAEKEAIAVDSAELDAAIARMAAAAQSSTQPEQAAQFAASDYVRTMLQNEMFDRQLTDRLIELATEGQGAVVNAWAAPEPVASAEATQAESVAEASNVSEAEPEAGDEVSETEK
;
A
#
# COMPACT_ATOMS: atom_id res chain seq x y z
N MET A 1 -27.20 -26.24 31.52
CA MET A 1 -26.96 -24.81 31.19
C MET A 1 -28.22 -24.21 30.55
N LYS A 2 -28.72 -23.04 31.02
CA LYS A 2 -29.72 -22.21 30.34
C LYS A 2 -28.98 -21.03 29.73
N LEU A 3 -29.22 -20.74 28.44
CA LEU A 3 -28.56 -19.69 27.68
C LEU A 3 -29.61 -18.77 27.07
N THR A 4 -29.43 -17.45 27.27
CA THR A 4 -30.19 -16.39 26.60
C THR A 4 -29.18 -15.52 25.85
N ILE A 5 -29.53 -15.11 24.63
CA ILE A 5 -28.63 -14.31 23.77
C ILE A 5 -29.32 -13.03 23.39
N GLU A 6 -28.61 -11.93 23.53
CA GLU A 6 -29.01 -10.63 23.04
C GLU A 6 -27.91 -10.07 22.13
N ARG A 7 -28.25 -9.61 20.93
CA ARG A 7 -27.32 -8.96 19.99
C ARG A 7 -27.34 -7.46 20.28
N LEU A 8 -26.16 -6.92 20.53
CA LEU A 8 -25.93 -5.51 20.81
C LEU A 8 -25.30 -4.81 19.59
N PRO A 9 -25.34 -3.46 19.53
CA PRO A 9 -24.59 -2.69 18.52
C PRO A 9 -23.09 -3.01 18.55
N GLU A 10 -22.38 -2.63 17.48
CA GLU A 10 -20.95 -2.87 17.29
C GLU A 10 -20.58 -4.36 17.28
N SER A 11 -21.45 -5.18 16.69
CA SER A 11 -21.28 -6.64 16.59
C SER A 11 -20.91 -7.28 17.92
N ARG A 12 -21.52 -6.81 19.03
CA ARG A 12 -21.40 -7.43 20.35
C ARG A 12 -22.57 -8.37 20.62
N VAL A 13 -22.28 -9.39 21.40
CA VAL A 13 -23.27 -10.36 21.86
C VAL A 13 -23.21 -10.45 23.36
N GLN A 14 -24.36 -10.28 23.99
CA GLN A 14 -24.52 -10.54 25.43
C GLN A 14 -25.11 -11.92 25.64
N LEU A 15 -24.42 -12.73 26.41
CA LEU A 15 -24.80 -14.10 26.78
C LEU A 15 -25.14 -14.10 28.25
N GLU A 16 -26.42 -14.37 28.58
CA GLU A 16 -26.81 -14.66 29.92
C GLU A 16 -26.79 -16.18 30.12
N ILE A 17 -25.87 -16.65 30.94
CA ILE A 17 -25.59 -18.08 31.14
C ILE A 17 -25.93 -18.46 32.58
N THR A 18 -26.93 -19.29 32.77
CA THR A 18 -27.27 -19.85 34.07
C THR A 18 -26.80 -21.29 34.17
N ALA A 19 -25.98 -21.58 35.18
CA ALA A 19 -25.51 -22.94 35.48
C ALA A 19 -26.61 -23.82 36.01
N ASP A 20 -26.61 -25.08 35.66
CA ASP A 20 -27.47 -26.07 36.31
C ASP A 20 -26.79 -26.71 37.55
N GLU A 21 -27.55 -27.40 38.38
CA GLU A 21 -27.05 -28.02 39.62
C GLU A 21 -25.98 -29.04 39.34
N ALA A 22 -26.06 -29.80 38.25
CA ALA A 22 -25.08 -30.85 37.91
C ALA A 22 -23.72 -30.20 37.48
N GLU A 23 -23.75 -29.13 36.68
CA GLU A 23 -22.58 -28.36 36.27
C GLU A 23 -21.89 -27.71 37.46
N THR A 24 -22.67 -27.09 38.36
CA THR A 24 -22.17 -26.47 39.59
C THR A 24 -21.49 -27.53 40.51
N ALA A 25 -22.12 -28.70 40.70
CA ALA A 25 -21.57 -29.76 41.50
C ALA A 25 -20.22 -30.29 40.90
N ALA A 26 -20.16 -30.49 39.58
CA ALA A 26 -18.96 -30.95 38.89
C ALA A 26 -17.81 -29.93 38.99
N ALA A 27 -18.10 -28.63 38.88
CA ALA A 27 -17.12 -27.54 39.02
C ALA A 27 -16.58 -27.48 40.46
N MET A 28 -17.45 -27.59 41.44
CA MET A 28 -17.09 -27.66 42.87
C MET A 28 -16.18 -28.84 43.19
N ASP A 29 -16.44 -30.02 42.61
CA ASP A 29 -15.58 -31.20 42.78
C ASP A 29 -14.21 -31.00 42.14
N ARG A 30 -14.13 -30.35 40.98
CA ARG A 30 -12.85 -29.98 40.34
C ARG A 30 -12.08 -28.99 41.18
N ALA A 31 -12.74 -27.93 41.67
CA ALA A 31 -12.15 -26.92 42.54
C ALA A 31 -11.60 -27.54 43.82
N ALA A 32 -12.36 -28.43 44.47
CA ALA A 32 -11.91 -29.13 45.67
C ALA A 32 -10.65 -29.95 45.45
N ARG A 33 -10.52 -30.62 44.29
CA ARG A 33 -9.31 -31.40 43.93
C ARG A 33 -8.12 -30.44 43.69
N LYS A 34 -8.31 -29.30 42.98
CA LYS A 34 -7.24 -28.34 42.68
C LYS A 34 -6.75 -27.67 43.97
N VAL A 35 -7.66 -27.09 44.74
CA VAL A 35 -7.36 -26.44 46.01
C VAL A 35 -6.72 -27.44 47.01
N GLY A 36 -7.27 -28.67 47.11
CA GLY A 36 -6.72 -29.73 47.95
C GLY A 36 -5.25 -30.08 47.60
N ASN A 37 -4.86 -29.94 46.33
CA ASN A 37 -3.48 -30.16 45.91
C ASN A 37 -2.57 -28.93 46.18
N GLN A 38 -3.13 -27.76 46.42
CA GLN A 38 -2.38 -26.51 46.66
C GLN A 38 -2.19 -26.29 48.18
N VAL A 39 -3.18 -26.60 49.00
CA VAL A 39 -3.21 -26.34 50.46
C VAL A 39 -2.44 -27.41 51.21
N THR A 40 -1.74 -27.01 52.28
CA THR A 40 -1.07 -27.93 53.20
C THR A 40 -1.79 -27.87 54.52
N LEU A 41 -2.42 -28.98 54.90
CA LEU A 41 -3.12 -29.13 56.19
C LEU A 41 -2.27 -29.96 57.17
N PRO A 42 -2.08 -29.52 58.43
CA PRO A 42 -1.41 -30.30 59.44
C PRO A 42 -2.09 -31.65 59.63
N GLY A 43 -1.32 -32.75 59.59
CA GLY A 43 -1.80 -34.13 59.72
C GLY A 43 -2.23 -34.80 58.41
N PHE A 44 -2.20 -34.10 57.27
CA PHE A 44 -2.51 -34.67 55.95
C PHE A 44 -1.39 -34.46 54.93
N ARG A 45 -1.15 -35.46 54.11
CA ARG A 45 -0.26 -35.32 52.95
C ARG A 45 -0.96 -34.45 51.91
N LYS A 46 -0.20 -33.56 51.27
CA LYS A 46 -0.66 -32.65 50.18
C LYS A 46 -1.52 -33.41 49.16
N GLY A 47 -2.72 -32.93 48.89
CA GLY A 47 -3.69 -33.52 47.99
C GLY A 47 -4.51 -34.70 48.57
N LYS A 48 -4.38 -35.03 49.86
CA LYS A 48 -5.10 -36.11 50.51
C LYS A 48 -6.03 -35.67 51.67
N ALA A 49 -6.15 -34.36 51.90
CA ALA A 49 -7.08 -33.82 52.85
C ALA A 49 -8.52 -33.93 52.36
N PRO A 50 -9.48 -34.44 53.19
CA PRO A 50 -10.90 -34.47 52.83
C PRO A 50 -11.44 -33.05 52.66
N ARG A 51 -12.39 -32.86 51.69
CA ARG A 51 -13.06 -31.58 51.41
C ARG A 51 -13.56 -30.88 52.69
N ALA A 52 -14.30 -31.61 53.52
CA ALA A 52 -14.86 -31.07 54.75
C ALA A 52 -13.79 -30.50 55.75
N MET A 53 -12.56 -31.05 55.73
CA MET A 53 -11.48 -30.53 56.58
C MET A 53 -10.86 -29.26 56.03
N ILE A 54 -10.81 -29.11 54.68
CA ILE A 54 -10.34 -27.91 54.03
C ILE A 54 -11.35 -26.76 54.26
N GLU A 55 -12.66 -27.04 54.06
CA GLU A 55 -13.75 -26.08 54.35
C GLU A 55 -13.74 -25.61 55.83
N ARG A 56 -13.48 -26.53 56.72
CA ARG A 56 -13.45 -26.21 58.18
C ARG A 56 -12.31 -25.26 58.53
N VAL A 57 -11.16 -25.35 57.88
CA VAL A 57 -9.94 -24.56 58.17
C VAL A 57 -9.90 -23.27 57.39
N TYR A 58 -10.32 -23.26 56.12
CA TYR A 58 -10.20 -22.15 55.22
C TYR A 58 -11.52 -21.42 54.89
N GLY A 59 -12.63 -21.95 55.40
CA GLY A 59 -13.99 -21.45 55.13
C GLY A 59 -14.69 -22.17 53.94
N PRO A 60 -16.04 -22.06 53.86
CA PRO A 60 -16.82 -22.66 52.79
C PRO A 60 -16.54 -22.04 51.41
N ASP A 61 -16.14 -20.79 51.41
CA ASP A 61 -15.94 -20.02 50.16
C ASP A 61 -14.61 -20.35 49.44
N VAL A 62 -13.68 -21.10 50.12
CA VAL A 62 -12.38 -21.45 49.55
C VAL A 62 -12.44 -22.17 48.21
N PHE A 63 -13.52 -22.88 47.93
CA PHE A 63 -13.73 -23.57 46.67
C PHE A 63 -14.61 -22.79 45.70
N ALA A 64 -15.40 -21.84 46.20
CA ALA A 64 -16.39 -21.10 45.40
C ALA A 64 -15.71 -20.28 44.28
N GLU A 65 -14.68 -19.53 44.60
CA GLU A 65 -13.94 -18.74 43.58
C GLU A 65 -13.33 -19.63 42.49
N GLU A 66 -12.70 -20.72 42.85
CA GLU A 66 -12.09 -21.62 41.89
C GLU A 66 -13.14 -22.42 41.08
N ALA A 67 -14.27 -22.80 41.73
CA ALA A 67 -15.40 -23.45 41.08
C ALA A 67 -16.05 -22.49 40.07
N ASN A 68 -16.25 -21.21 40.43
CA ASN A 68 -16.80 -20.20 39.56
C ASN A 68 -15.91 -19.95 38.33
N ARG A 69 -14.58 -19.96 38.52
CA ARG A 69 -13.63 -19.81 37.41
C ARG A 69 -13.71 -21.00 36.43
N PHE A 70 -13.78 -22.23 36.92
CA PHE A 70 -13.98 -23.41 36.07
C PHE A 70 -15.31 -23.40 35.37
N LEU A 71 -16.37 -23.08 36.11
CA LEU A 71 -17.73 -23.06 35.59
C LEU A 71 -17.91 -22.03 34.50
N LEU A 72 -17.43 -20.80 34.71
CA LEU A 72 -17.46 -19.74 33.71
C LEU A 72 -16.75 -20.16 32.45
N SER A 73 -15.50 -20.66 32.56
CA SER A 73 -14.70 -21.08 31.37
C SER A 73 -15.39 -22.20 30.58
N ASP A 74 -15.95 -23.19 31.29
CA ASP A 74 -16.58 -24.33 30.63
C ASP A 74 -17.93 -23.95 29.99
N LEU A 75 -18.75 -23.14 30.68
CA LEU A 75 -20.05 -22.66 30.18
C LEU A 75 -19.91 -21.66 29.03
N TYR A 76 -18.96 -20.75 29.13
CA TYR A 76 -18.68 -19.80 28.03
C TYR A 76 -18.30 -20.56 26.75
N ARG A 77 -17.38 -21.52 26.84
CA ARG A 77 -16.99 -22.34 25.68
C ARG A 77 -18.18 -23.08 25.08
N GLN A 78 -19.00 -23.72 25.92
CA GLN A 78 -20.21 -24.41 25.46
C GLN A 78 -21.22 -23.45 24.81
N ALA A 79 -21.35 -22.21 25.32
CA ALA A 79 -22.23 -21.20 24.74
C ALA A 79 -21.75 -20.76 23.36
N ILE A 80 -20.44 -20.50 23.21
CA ILE A 80 -19.82 -20.13 21.94
C ILE A 80 -19.97 -21.27 20.91
N GLU A 81 -19.66 -22.51 21.27
CA GLU A 81 -19.78 -23.67 20.38
C GLU A 81 -21.24 -23.93 19.96
N LYS A 82 -22.19 -23.78 20.89
CA LYS A 82 -23.60 -24.03 20.62
C LYS A 82 -24.23 -23.04 19.66
N GLU A 83 -23.81 -21.78 19.72
CA GLU A 83 -24.35 -20.68 18.92
C GLU A 83 -23.48 -20.31 17.73
N ASP A 84 -22.44 -21.12 17.47
CA ASP A 84 -21.49 -20.95 16.36
C ASP A 84 -20.95 -19.51 16.27
N LEU A 85 -20.56 -18.96 17.43
CA LEU A 85 -20.02 -17.59 17.51
C LEU A 85 -18.52 -17.60 17.32
N ALA A 86 -18.00 -16.58 16.62
CA ALA A 86 -16.58 -16.31 16.49
C ALA A 86 -16.18 -15.12 17.37
N PRO A 87 -15.76 -15.33 18.64
CA PRO A 87 -15.46 -14.26 19.57
C PRO A 87 -14.19 -13.52 19.16
N LEU A 88 -14.18 -12.19 19.41
CA LEU A 88 -13.07 -11.29 19.19
C LEU A 88 -12.64 -10.65 20.52
N GLY A 89 -11.37 -10.74 20.84
CA GLY A 89 -10.83 -10.20 22.10
C GLY A 89 -11.31 -10.95 23.35
N ASP A 90 -11.09 -10.32 24.49
CA ASP A 90 -11.44 -10.90 25.79
C ASP A 90 -12.90 -10.56 26.14
N PRO A 91 -13.68 -11.54 26.69
CA PRO A 91 -15.06 -11.29 27.11
C PRO A 91 -15.11 -10.44 28.39
N GLU A 92 -16.04 -9.52 28.45
CA GLU A 92 -16.44 -8.84 29.69
C GLU A 92 -17.42 -9.74 30.45
N VAL A 93 -17.09 -10.06 31.71
CA VAL A 93 -17.87 -11.00 32.51
C VAL A 93 -18.38 -10.32 33.78
N GLU A 94 -19.67 -10.39 33.99
CA GLU A 94 -20.35 -9.95 35.18
C GLU A 94 -21.13 -11.09 35.82
N VAL A 95 -20.96 -11.27 37.14
CA VAL A 95 -21.76 -12.24 37.93
C VAL A 95 -23.05 -11.58 38.34
N THR A 96 -24.15 -11.98 37.71
CA THR A 96 -25.49 -11.37 37.93
C THR A 96 -26.22 -11.98 39.13
N SER A 97 -26.02 -13.29 39.39
CA SER A 97 -26.61 -14.00 40.50
C SER A 97 -25.70 -15.12 40.99
N THR A 98 -25.74 -15.40 42.30
CA THR A 98 -24.96 -16.51 42.92
C THR A 98 -25.81 -17.74 43.22
N ASP A 99 -27.17 -17.61 43.22
CA ASP A 99 -28.07 -18.71 43.43
C ASP A 99 -29.42 -18.51 42.65
N PRO A 100 -29.63 -19.18 41.51
CA PRO A 100 -28.66 -19.98 40.76
C PRO A 100 -27.53 -19.13 40.18
N LEU A 101 -26.35 -19.71 40.04
CA LEU A 101 -25.19 -18.97 39.50
C LEU A 101 -25.43 -18.58 38.05
N THR A 102 -25.50 -17.27 37.81
CA THR A 102 -25.77 -16.66 36.49
C THR A 102 -24.68 -15.68 36.15
N TYR A 103 -24.16 -15.79 34.97
CA TYR A 103 -23.15 -14.88 34.39
C TYR A 103 -23.78 -14.13 33.23
N THR A 104 -23.47 -12.84 33.14
CA THR A 104 -23.66 -12.04 31.94
C THR A 104 -22.29 -11.85 31.31
N VAL A 105 -22.13 -12.35 30.09
CA VAL A 105 -20.87 -12.27 29.33
C VAL A 105 -21.13 -11.46 28.08
N THR A 106 -20.44 -10.31 27.95
CA THR A 106 -20.50 -9.50 26.75
C THR A 106 -19.21 -9.68 25.98
N VAL A 107 -19.31 -10.06 24.70
CA VAL A 107 -18.16 -10.30 23.83
C VAL A 107 -18.43 -9.75 22.44
N ALA A 108 -17.42 -9.14 21.84
CA ALA A 108 -17.45 -8.80 20.43
C ALA A 108 -17.33 -10.08 19.59
N VAL A 109 -18.08 -10.16 18.50
CA VAL A 109 -18.04 -11.30 17.57
C VAL A 109 -17.73 -10.83 16.16
N TYR A 110 -17.23 -11.74 15.33
CA TYR A 110 -17.01 -11.43 13.92
C TYR A 110 -18.33 -10.96 13.27
N PRO A 111 -18.36 -9.80 12.59
CA PRO A 111 -19.59 -9.25 12.05
C PRO A 111 -20.15 -10.12 10.92
N THR A 112 -21.46 -10.26 10.86
CA THR A 112 -22.13 -10.79 9.67
C THR A 112 -22.16 -9.67 8.63
N ILE A 113 -21.52 -9.89 7.48
CA ILE A 113 -21.37 -8.89 6.44
C ILE A 113 -22.42 -9.14 5.37
N ASP A 114 -23.32 -8.19 5.20
CA ASP A 114 -24.20 -8.17 4.03
C ASP A 114 -23.80 -7.01 3.12
N PRO A 115 -23.20 -7.29 1.94
CA PRO A 115 -22.79 -6.26 1.01
C PRO A 115 -23.99 -5.58 0.30
N GLY A 116 -25.22 -5.90 0.69
CA GLY A 116 -26.42 -5.33 0.08
C GLY A 116 -26.56 -5.70 -1.40
N ASP A 117 -27.18 -4.79 -2.17
CA ASP A 117 -27.36 -4.95 -3.62
C ASP A 117 -26.18 -4.32 -4.39
N TYR A 118 -24.99 -4.89 -4.22
CA TYR A 118 -23.79 -4.44 -4.94
C TYR A 118 -23.92 -4.64 -6.47
N SER A 119 -24.78 -5.55 -6.91
CA SER A 119 -24.99 -5.82 -8.33
C SER A 119 -25.74 -4.70 -9.07
N SER A 120 -26.44 -3.82 -8.35
CA SER A 120 -27.12 -2.64 -8.90
C SER A 120 -26.23 -1.40 -8.99
N VAL A 121 -25.05 -1.43 -8.39
CA VAL A 121 -24.09 -0.32 -8.46
C VAL A 121 -23.65 -0.11 -9.91
N ARG A 122 -23.65 1.15 -10.35
CA ARG A 122 -23.22 1.54 -11.70
C ARG A 122 -22.20 2.65 -11.63
N ILE A 123 -21.18 2.52 -12.46
CA ILE A 123 -20.17 3.55 -12.73
C ILE A 123 -20.02 3.73 -14.24
N ASP A 124 -19.64 4.93 -14.64
CA ASP A 124 -19.25 5.19 -16.02
C ASP A 124 -17.77 4.78 -16.21
N PRO A 125 -17.43 4.16 -17.34
CA PRO A 125 -16.04 3.87 -17.67
C PRO A 125 -15.18 5.14 -17.72
N ILE A 126 -13.95 5.05 -17.22
CA ILE A 126 -13.02 6.18 -17.14
C ILE A 126 -12.19 6.28 -18.42
N ASP A 127 -12.00 7.48 -18.96
CA ASP A 127 -11.18 7.68 -20.16
C ASP A 127 -9.68 7.61 -19.83
N ALA A 128 -8.97 6.68 -20.48
CA ALA A 128 -7.52 6.51 -20.38
C ALA A 128 -6.76 7.01 -21.61
N ALA A 129 -7.40 7.79 -22.49
CA ALA A 129 -6.74 8.32 -23.67
C ALA A 129 -5.49 9.14 -23.30
N VAL A 130 -4.46 8.97 -24.12
CA VAL A 130 -3.21 9.77 -24.04
C VAL A 130 -3.17 10.68 -25.25
N ASP A 131 -3.17 11.98 -25.01
CA ASP A 131 -2.99 13.00 -26.03
C ASP A 131 -1.51 13.19 -26.39
N ASP A 132 -1.26 13.75 -27.56
CA ASP A 132 0.12 14.00 -28.01
C ASP A 132 0.84 15.00 -27.09
N ALA A 133 0.10 15.91 -26.46
CA ALA A 133 0.70 16.89 -25.52
C ALA A 133 1.33 16.21 -24.33
N ALA A 134 0.69 15.19 -23.72
CA ALA A 134 1.25 14.45 -22.61
C ALA A 134 2.52 13.65 -23.01
N VAL A 135 2.59 13.14 -24.23
CA VAL A 135 3.78 12.48 -24.76
C VAL A 135 4.94 13.47 -24.93
N GLU A 136 4.67 14.65 -25.52
CA GLU A 136 5.71 15.68 -25.69
C GLU A 136 6.17 16.25 -24.33
N GLU A 137 5.28 16.40 -23.35
CA GLU A 137 5.65 16.78 -21.98
C GLU A 137 6.60 15.77 -21.32
N MET A 138 6.33 14.48 -21.49
CA MET A 138 7.20 13.41 -21.02
C MET A 138 8.57 13.45 -21.71
N ILE A 139 8.60 13.68 -23.02
CA ILE A 139 9.84 13.83 -23.80
C ILE A 139 10.64 15.04 -23.31
N GLU A 140 10.00 16.19 -23.08
CA GLU A 140 10.68 17.36 -22.53
C GLU A 140 11.19 17.13 -21.11
N THR A 141 10.48 16.34 -20.31
CA THR A 141 10.94 15.93 -18.97
C THR A 141 12.20 15.05 -19.07
N LEU A 142 12.19 14.05 -19.96
CA LEU A 142 13.37 13.23 -20.24
C LEU A 142 14.53 14.05 -20.80
N ARG A 143 14.24 14.97 -21.72
CA ARG A 143 15.20 15.90 -22.30
C ARG A 143 15.89 16.71 -21.22
N LYS A 144 15.11 17.32 -20.33
CA LYS A 144 15.65 18.06 -19.18
C LYS A 144 16.49 17.19 -18.26
N ALA A 145 16.04 15.96 -17.96
CA ALA A 145 16.76 15.04 -17.07
C ALA A 145 18.12 14.61 -17.62
N HIS A 146 18.23 14.41 -18.94
CA HIS A 146 19.45 13.94 -19.60
C HIS A 146 20.35 15.06 -20.16
N SER A 147 19.88 16.32 -20.13
CA SER A 147 20.68 17.46 -20.58
C SER A 147 21.71 17.89 -19.55
N PRO A 148 22.97 18.12 -19.93
CA PRO A 148 24.02 18.55 -19.02
C PRO A 148 23.82 19.97 -18.53
N TRP A 149 24.35 20.25 -17.34
CA TRP A 149 24.43 21.60 -16.81
C TRP A 149 25.73 22.27 -17.25
N VAL A 150 25.62 23.40 -17.92
CA VAL A 150 26.77 24.17 -18.43
C VAL A 150 26.76 25.58 -17.83
N ASP A 151 27.93 26.20 -17.82
CA ASP A 151 28.03 27.60 -17.42
C ASP A 151 27.39 28.49 -18.49
N PRO A 152 26.52 29.47 -18.12
CA PRO A 152 25.86 30.32 -19.10
C PRO A 152 26.85 31.18 -19.88
N GLU A 153 26.51 31.50 -21.12
CA GLU A 153 27.29 32.43 -21.92
C GLU A 153 27.45 33.77 -21.20
N SER A 154 28.67 34.32 -21.23
CA SER A 154 28.96 35.58 -20.56
C SER A 154 28.35 36.75 -21.33
N GLU A 155 27.57 37.60 -20.67
CA GLU A 155 26.99 38.86 -21.24
C GLU A 155 28.04 39.98 -21.47
N GLY A 156 29.30 39.65 -21.51
CA GLY A 156 30.41 40.58 -21.67
C GLY A 156 31.45 40.49 -20.55
N LEU A 157 32.40 41.38 -20.59
CA LEU A 157 33.47 41.47 -19.62
C LEU A 157 33.24 42.61 -18.64
N SER A 158 33.38 42.35 -17.35
CA SER A 158 33.46 43.38 -16.33
C SER A 158 34.89 43.59 -15.86
N VAL A 159 35.24 44.84 -15.51
CA VAL A 159 36.56 45.17 -14.95
C VAL A 159 36.44 45.14 -13.43
N GLY A 160 37.05 44.16 -12.78
CA GLY A 160 37.15 44.09 -11.33
C GLY A 160 38.10 45.16 -10.76
N ALA A 161 38.03 45.40 -9.44
CA ALA A 161 38.83 46.41 -8.73
C ALA A 161 40.37 46.21 -8.86
N GLY A 162 40.83 45.06 -9.38
CA GLY A 162 42.23 44.73 -9.65
C GLY A 162 42.65 44.73 -11.14
N LEU A 163 41.83 45.30 -12.04
CA LEU A 163 42.03 45.26 -13.51
C LEU A 163 41.92 43.84 -14.12
N GLU A 164 41.41 42.86 -13.39
CA GLU A 164 41.10 41.56 -13.97
C GLU A 164 39.74 41.61 -14.68
N LEU A 165 39.73 41.16 -15.94
CA LEU A 165 38.50 41.01 -16.75
C LEU A 165 37.80 39.70 -16.35
N THR A 166 36.70 39.81 -15.64
CA THR A 166 35.88 38.63 -15.31
C THR A 166 34.63 38.59 -16.22
N PRO A 167 34.26 37.39 -16.69
CA PRO A 167 32.99 37.26 -17.44
C PRO A 167 31.83 37.72 -16.60
N LYS A 168 30.95 38.51 -17.16
CA LYS A 168 29.73 39.00 -16.49
C LYS A 168 28.62 37.99 -16.75
N THR A 169 28.29 37.20 -15.75
CA THR A 169 27.18 36.25 -15.86
C THR A 169 25.83 36.97 -15.96
N ARG A 170 24.91 36.45 -16.77
CA ARG A 170 23.53 36.90 -16.81
C ARG A 170 22.81 36.70 -15.47
N THR A 171 21.65 37.29 -15.32
CA THR A 171 20.75 36.97 -14.21
C THR A 171 20.07 35.60 -14.43
N PRO A 172 19.68 34.90 -13.35
CA PRO A 172 18.99 33.62 -13.44
C PRO A 172 17.64 33.70 -14.14
N ARG A 173 17.30 32.64 -14.87
CA ARG A 173 16.02 32.44 -15.55
C ARG A 173 15.36 31.20 -15.00
N GLU A 174 14.08 31.04 -15.28
CA GLU A 174 13.34 29.83 -14.96
C GLU A 174 13.98 28.60 -15.64
N GLY A 175 14.14 27.52 -14.88
CA GLY A 175 14.84 26.30 -15.31
C GLY A 175 16.36 26.32 -15.13
N ASP A 176 16.96 27.44 -14.68
CA ASP A 176 18.38 27.48 -14.36
C ASP A 176 18.69 26.81 -13.00
N GLN A 177 19.81 26.15 -12.92
CA GLN A 177 20.35 25.65 -11.66
C GLN A 177 21.16 26.77 -10.99
N ILE A 178 20.79 27.09 -9.76
CA ILE A 178 21.46 28.08 -8.93
C ILE A 178 22.13 27.42 -7.75
N THR A 179 23.28 27.98 -7.37
CA THR A 179 23.95 27.64 -6.10
C THR A 179 23.91 28.89 -5.23
N ILE A 180 23.29 28.80 -4.07
CA ILE A 180 23.10 29.93 -3.15
C ILE A 180 23.61 29.62 -1.76
N ASP A 181 24.05 30.67 -1.05
CA ASP A 181 24.10 30.68 0.40
C ASP A 181 22.93 31.51 0.91
N TYR A 182 22.23 31.03 1.94
CA TYR A 182 21.15 31.79 2.51
C TYR A 182 21.11 31.66 4.04
N SER A 183 20.61 32.69 4.69
CA SER A 183 20.25 32.67 6.11
C SER A 183 18.86 33.21 6.29
N VAL A 184 18.16 32.68 7.27
CA VAL A 184 16.82 33.11 7.66
C VAL A 184 16.89 33.62 9.10
N GLN A 185 16.21 34.71 9.37
CA GLN A 185 16.13 35.29 10.71
C GLN A 185 14.68 35.65 10.99
N GLU A 186 14.14 35.14 12.10
CA GLU A 186 12.85 35.56 12.60
C GLU A 186 12.98 36.91 13.33
N ASP A 187 11.96 37.78 13.21
CA ASP A 187 12.00 39.11 13.84
C ASP A 187 12.14 39.00 15.36
N GLY A 188 13.25 39.53 15.87
CA GLY A 188 13.60 39.53 17.31
C GLY A 188 14.41 38.32 17.79
N GLU A 189 14.78 37.36 16.95
CA GLU A 189 15.64 36.23 17.27
C GLU A 189 17.04 36.35 16.65
N ASP A 190 17.99 35.55 17.12
CA ASP A 190 19.31 35.45 16.48
C ASP A 190 19.17 34.74 15.13
N ALA A 191 19.98 35.13 14.14
CA ALA A 191 19.97 34.50 12.82
C ALA A 191 20.35 33.01 12.95
N GLU A 192 19.63 32.15 12.25
CA GLU A 192 20.02 30.74 12.12
C GLU A 192 21.38 30.59 11.43
N GLU A 193 22.05 29.44 11.66
CA GLU A 193 23.29 29.13 10.94
C GLU A 193 23.07 29.17 9.44
N PRO A 194 23.90 29.92 8.65
CA PRO A 194 23.67 30.04 7.23
C PRO A 194 23.85 28.70 6.52
N VAL A 195 22.89 28.37 5.65
CA VAL A 195 23.01 27.24 4.76
C VAL A 195 23.91 27.66 3.59
N THR A 196 24.95 26.89 3.33
CA THR A 196 25.94 27.18 2.29
C THR A 196 25.87 26.17 1.15
N ASP A 197 26.16 26.63 -0.07
CA ASP A 197 26.22 25.81 -1.28
C ASP A 197 24.93 25.02 -1.58
N ALA A 198 23.78 25.58 -1.22
CA ALA A 198 22.49 24.97 -1.54
C ALA A 198 22.21 25.09 -3.04
N VAL A 199 21.83 23.98 -3.66
CA VAL A 199 21.57 23.89 -5.11
C VAL A 199 20.08 23.75 -5.36
N PHE A 200 19.54 24.62 -6.20
CA PHE A 200 18.12 24.62 -6.58
C PHE A 200 17.96 24.82 -8.09
N VAL A 201 16.81 24.44 -8.63
CA VAL A 201 16.40 24.76 -10.00
C VAL A 201 15.24 25.76 -9.89
N LEU A 202 15.42 26.96 -10.46
CA LEU A 202 14.38 28.00 -10.39
C LEU A 202 13.09 27.57 -11.09
N GLY A 203 11.98 27.73 -10.39
CA GLY A 203 10.65 27.31 -10.83
C GLY A 203 10.31 25.84 -10.55
N GLU A 204 11.29 24.99 -10.16
CA GLU A 204 11.10 23.58 -9.82
C GLU A 204 11.49 23.28 -8.35
N SER A 205 11.98 24.29 -7.61
CA SER A 205 12.70 24.12 -6.34
C SER A 205 11.82 24.03 -5.09
N GLY A 206 10.54 24.41 -5.18
CA GLY A 206 9.69 24.60 -4.00
C GLY A 206 10.10 25.78 -3.10
N LEU A 207 11.02 26.63 -3.54
CA LEU A 207 11.37 27.86 -2.83
C LEU A 207 10.18 28.82 -2.81
N LEU A 208 10.10 29.64 -1.77
CA LEU A 208 9.10 30.69 -1.70
C LEU A 208 9.25 31.64 -2.91
N GLY A 209 8.13 31.99 -3.55
CA GLY A 209 8.15 32.87 -4.73
C GLY A 209 8.88 34.20 -4.52
N ALA A 210 8.79 34.76 -3.29
CA ALA A 210 9.53 35.97 -2.94
C ALA A 210 11.07 35.76 -2.92
N VAL A 211 11.53 34.57 -2.56
CA VAL A 211 12.95 34.20 -2.59
C VAL A 211 13.40 34.01 -4.02
N GLU A 212 12.61 33.34 -4.86
CA GLU A 212 12.92 33.19 -6.28
C GLU A 212 12.97 34.53 -7.01
N ASP A 213 12.01 35.42 -6.73
CA ASP A 213 11.97 36.77 -7.33
C ASP A 213 13.20 37.62 -6.97
N ALA A 214 13.63 37.53 -5.72
CA ALA A 214 14.86 38.18 -5.28
C ALA A 214 16.09 37.64 -6.01
N ILE A 215 16.18 36.32 -6.19
CA ILE A 215 17.29 35.63 -6.86
C ILE A 215 17.31 35.99 -8.36
N ARG A 216 16.16 36.09 -9.04
CA ARG A 216 16.09 36.48 -10.45
C ARG A 216 16.71 37.86 -10.74
N GLY A 217 16.82 38.72 -9.71
CA GLY A 217 17.47 40.03 -9.83
C GLY A 217 18.98 40.02 -9.62
N LEU A 218 19.56 38.91 -9.11
CA LEU A 218 20.96 38.82 -8.71
C LEU A 218 21.84 38.28 -9.82
N ARG A 219 23.12 38.72 -9.81
CA ARG A 219 24.21 38.09 -10.57
C ARG A 219 25.08 37.27 -9.63
N ALA A 220 25.84 36.35 -10.19
CA ALA A 220 26.78 35.57 -9.40
C ALA A 220 27.73 36.46 -8.58
N GLY A 221 27.83 36.21 -7.29
CA GLY A 221 28.56 37.01 -6.31
C GLY A 221 27.77 38.13 -5.65
N GLU A 222 26.52 38.42 -6.07
CA GLU A 222 25.69 39.44 -5.47
C GLU A 222 24.82 38.85 -4.33
N THR A 223 24.50 39.71 -3.33
CA THR A 223 23.69 39.38 -2.18
C THR A 223 22.46 40.31 -2.13
N SER A 224 21.31 39.74 -1.78
CA SER A 224 20.08 40.49 -1.51
C SER A 224 19.52 40.13 -0.15
N GLY A 225 19.12 41.15 0.62
CA GLY A 225 18.38 41.01 1.86
C GLY A 225 16.96 41.50 1.67
N PHE A 226 15.96 40.70 2.07
CA PHE A 226 14.54 41.08 2.01
C PHE A 226 13.78 40.37 3.15
N SER A 227 12.54 40.84 3.39
CA SER A 227 11.70 40.21 4.42
C SER A 227 10.39 39.75 3.78
N VAL A 228 9.91 38.62 4.25
CA VAL A 228 8.61 38.03 3.88
C VAL A 228 7.75 37.94 5.11
N SER A 229 6.54 38.50 5.07
CA SER A 229 5.57 38.40 6.17
C SER A 229 4.47 37.41 5.75
N PHE A 230 4.19 36.47 6.61
CA PHE A 230 3.13 35.47 6.42
C PHE A 230 1.91 35.88 7.23
N ALA A 231 0.72 35.75 6.65
CA ALA A 231 -0.52 36.00 7.38
C ALA A 231 -0.82 34.85 8.37
N ASP A 232 -1.50 35.16 9.45
CA ASP A 232 -1.90 34.17 10.46
C ASP A 232 -2.87 33.11 9.88
N ASP A 233 -3.65 33.49 8.88
CA ASP A 233 -4.68 32.69 8.21
C ASP A 233 -4.24 32.08 6.89
N ASP A 234 -2.96 32.15 6.55
CA ASP A 234 -2.44 31.56 5.31
C ASP A 234 -2.29 30.05 5.46
N GLU A 235 -3.25 29.31 4.89
CA GLU A 235 -3.24 27.84 4.89
C GLU A 235 -2.25 27.22 3.89
N THR A 236 -1.64 28.03 3.02
CA THR A 236 -0.69 27.55 2.00
C THR A 236 0.73 27.38 2.52
N VAL A 237 1.03 27.90 3.71
CA VAL A 237 2.35 27.81 4.34
C VAL A 237 2.30 26.99 5.62
N ASP A 238 3.45 26.47 5.99
CA ASP A 238 3.62 25.70 7.22
C ASP A 238 3.16 26.49 8.45
N GLN A 239 2.51 25.79 9.39
CA GLN A 239 1.98 26.42 10.62
C GLN A 239 3.07 27.13 11.45
N SER A 240 4.32 26.64 11.39
CA SER A 240 5.46 27.19 12.12
C SER A 240 5.87 28.58 11.70
N VAL A 241 5.51 29.03 10.49
CA VAL A 241 5.86 30.36 9.92
C VAL A 241 4.67 31.30 9.80
N ARG A 242 3.44 30.84 10.09
CA ARG A 242 2.24 31.69 10.05
C ARG A 242 2.33 32.83 11.07
N GLY A 243 1.91 34.02 10.67
CA GLY A 243 1.95 35.23 11.49
C GLY A 243 3.34 35.82 11.71
N LYS A 244 4.38 35.19 11.16
CA LYS A 244 5.76 35.61 11.36
C LYS A 244 6.27 36.45 10.20
N THR A 245 7.27 37.26 10.47
CA THR A 245 8.06 37.96 9.46
C THR A 245 9.47 37.39 9.47
N LEU A 246 9.87 36.80 8.36
CA LEU A 246 11.18 36.20 8.19
C LEU A 246 12.05 37.10 7.31
N ALA A 247 13.23 37.44 7.81
CA ALA A 247 14.24 38.17 7.05
C ALA A 247 15.20 37.20 6.39
N TYR A 248 15.29 37.26 5.06
CA TYR A 248 16.15 36.43 4.25
C TYR A 248 17.37 37.23 3.82
N ASN A 249 18.53 36.59 3.86
CA ASN A 249 19.75 37.09 3.24
C ASN A 249 20.28 36.03 2.29
N VAL A 250 20.25 36.28 0.99
CA VAL A 250 20.55 35.30 -0.04
C VAL A 250 21.70 35.82 -0.90
N THR A 251 22.74 34.98 -1.08
CA THR A 251 23.88 35.25 -1.95
C THR A 251 23.89 34.24 -3.09
N LEU A 252 23.85 34.71 -4.32
CA LEU A 252 23.98 33.86 -5.50
C LEU A 252 25.46 33.55 -5.76
N LYS A 253 25.89 32.30 -5.55
CA LYS A 253 27.28 31.85 -5.77
C LYS A 253 27.53 31.40 -7.19
N GLY A 254 26.61 30.63 -7.75
CA GLY A 254 26.76 30.00 -9.05
C GLY A 254 25.45 29.96 -9.83
N LEU A 255 25.60 29.91 -11.14
CA LEU A 255 24.50 29.81 -12.09
C LEU A 255 24.91 28.83 -13.19
N LYS A 256 24.05 27.87 -13.50
CA LYS A 256 24.21 26.97 -14.65
C LYS A 256 22.91 26.90 -15.43
N GLU A 257 23.02 26.77 -16.72
CA GLU A 257 21.86 26.54 -17.61
C GLU A 257 21.89 25.11 -18.15
N ARG A 258 20.73 24.59 -18.53
CA ARG A 258 20.66 23.30 -19.21
C ARG A 258 21.00 23.48 -20.68
N ASP A 259 22.03 22.78 -21.15
CA ASP A 259 22.31 22.63 -22.58
C ASP A 259 21.39 21.55 -23.14
N LEU A 260 20.17 21.97 -23.54
CA LEU A 260 19.12 21.05 -23.94
C LEU A 260 19.54 20.28 -25.19
N LEU A 261 19.63 18.96 -25.06
CA LEU A 261 19.94 18.05 -26.17
C LEU A 261 18.94 18.24 -27.33
N PRO A 262 19.38 18.16 -28.59
CA PRO A 262 18.46 18.18 -29.72
C PRO A 262 17.52 16.98 -29.66
N LEU A 263 16.26 17.15 -30.08
CA LEU A 263 15.30 16.07 -30.17
C LEU A 263 15.49 15.36 -31.52
N ASP A 264 16.40 14.40 -31.56
CA ASP A 264 16.71 13.57 -32.71
C ASP A 264 16.89 12.09 -32.34
N ASP A 265 17.28 11.26 -33.29
CA ASP A 265 17.47 9.82 -33.07
C ASP A 265 18.65 9.49 -32.13
N GLU A 266 19.62 10.40 -32.00
CA GLU A 266 20.71 10.26 -31.03
C GLU A 266 20.21 10.44 -29.60
N PHE A 267 19.27 11.37 -29.39
CA PHE A 267 18.57 11.56 -28.14
C PHE A 267 17.79 10.31 -27.75
N ALA A 268 17.01 9.71 -28.69
CA ALA A 268 16.26 8.51 -28.45
C ALA A 268 17.15 7.35 -27.95
N LYS A 269 18.31 7.15 -28.53
CA LYS A 269 19.30 6.15 -28.11
C LYS A 269 19.95 6.46 -26.76
N THR A 270 20.02 7.73 -26.38
CA THR A 270 20.61 8.14 -25.10
C THR A 270 19.68 7.87 -23.92
N VAL A 271 18.34 8.05 -24.12
CA VAL A 271 17.36 7.99 -23.04
C VAL A 271 16.66 6.64 -22.92
N GLY A 272 16.74 5.79 -23.95
CA GLY A 272 16.05 4.50 -23.96
C GLY A 272 16.63 3.48 -24.94
N GLU A 273 15.89 2.42 -25.20
CA GLU A 273 16.24 1.37 -26.16
C GLU A 273 15.75 1.67 -27.59
N ALA A 274 15.09 2.84 -27.79
CA ALA A 274 14.56 3.23 -29.08
C ALA A 274 15.67 3.67 -30.05
N GLU A 275 15.60 3.25 -31.31
CA GLU A 275 16.58 3.64 -32.33
C GLU A 275 16.24 4.99 -32.98
N THR A 276 14.96 5.40 -32.93
CA THR A 276 14.47 6.65 -33.52
C THR A 276 13.59 7.42 -32.55
N LEU A 277 13.48 8.74 -32.77
CA LEU A 277 12.61 9.60 -31.97
C LEU A 277 11.11 9.20 -32.08
N ASP A 278 10.68 8.70 -33.24
CA ASP A 278 9.32 8.23 -33.43
C ASP A 278 9.04 6.93 -32.67
N GLU A 279 10.01 6.03 -32.57
CA GLU A 279 9.92 4.84 -31.70
C GLU A 279 9.87 5.22 -30.23
N LEU A 280 10.67 6.20 -29.80
CA LEU A 280 10.61 6.72 -28.45
C LEU A 280 9.21 7.30 -28.13
N ARG A 281 8.64 8.10 -29.03
CA ARG A 281 7.27 8.62 -28.88
C ARG A 281 6.23 7.50 -28.77
N ALA A 282 6.37 6.47 -29.58
CA ALA A 282 5.45 5.32 -29.56
C ALA A 282 5.55 4.55 -28.23
N SER A 283 6.78 4.29 -27.73
CA SER A 283 6.99 3.58 -26.48
C SER A 283 6.48 4.38 -25.28
N LEU A 284 6.74 5.70 -25.25
CA LEU A 284 6.24 6.57 -24.18
C LEU A 284 4.71 6.69 -24.20
N ARG A 285 4.09 6.76 -25.38
CA ARG A 285 2.63 6.74 -25.51
C ARG A 285 2.05 5.46 -24.96
N GLU A 286 2.65 4.32 -25.28
CA GLU A 286 2.27 3.02 -24.77
C GLU A 286 2.40 2.94 -23.24
N GLU A 287 3.51 3.38 -22.68
CA GLU A 287 3.75 3.44 -21.25
C GLU A 287 2.72 4.33 -20.52
N LEU A 288 2.47 5.52 -21.05
CA LEU A 288 1.45 6.44 -20.51
C LEU A 288 0.05 5.85 -20.57
N HIS A 289 -0.30 5.16 -21.65
CA HIS A 289 -1.58 4.46 -21.77
C HIS A 289 -1.71 3.33 -20.75
N GLN A 290 -0.66 2.52 -20.56
CA GLN A 290 -0.66 1.46 -19.57
C GLN A 290 -0.86 2.04 -18.16
N ARG A 291 -0.14 3.10 -17.83
CA ARG A 291 -0.24 3.80 -16.54
C ARG A 291 -1.63 4.39 -16.32
N ARG A 292 -2.15 5.18 -17.29
CA ARG A 292 -3.50 5.75 -17.21
C ARG A 292 -4.58 4.67 -17.08
N THR A 293 -4.44 3.57 -17.81
CA THR A 293 -5.36 2.41 -17.71
C THR A 293 -5.32 1.79 -16.31
N ALA A 294 -4.13 1.61 -15.73
CA ALA A 294 -3.99 1.08 -14.38
C ALA A 294 -4.60 2.04 -13.34
N ASP A 295 -4.30 3.34 -13.43
CA ASP A 295 -4.83 4.36 -12.53
C ASP A 295 -6.36 4.46 -12.63
N ALA A 296 -6.92 4.43 -13.84
CA ALA A 296 -8.35 4.44 -14.07
C ALA A 296 -9.05 3.20 -13.51
N ARG A 297 -8.43 2.01 -13.59
CA ARG A 297 -8.97 0.79 -12.96
C ARG A 297 -9.03 0.93 -11.44
N VAL A 298 -7.99 1.49 -10.81
CA VAL A 298 -7.98 1.75 -9.36
C VAL A 298 -9.07 2.75 -8.99
N GLN A 299 -9.24 3.83 -9.76
CA GLN A 299 -10.30 4.81 -9.56
C GLN A 299 -11.69 4.20 -9.69
N ALA A 300 -11.91 3.38 -10.72
CA ALA A 300 -13.16 2.65 -10.93
C ALA A 300 -13.50 1.75 -9.72
N LEU A 301 -12.52 0.97 -9.26
CA LEU A 301 -12.68 0.11 -8.08
C LEU A 301 -13.05 0.93 -6.84
N ASN A 302 -12.34 2.04 -6.59
CA ASN A 302 -12.62 2.91 -5.44
C ASN A 302 -14.05 3.50 -5.50
N GLN A 303 -14.52 3.91 -6.69
CA GLN A 303 -15.90 4.39 -6.88
C GLN A 303 -16.93 3.28 -6.61
N ILE A 304 -16.67 2.05 -7.07
CA ILE A 304 -17.56 0.91 -6.82
C ILE A 304 -17.62 0.62 -5.31
N ILE A 305 -16.46 0.50 -4.66
CA ILE A 305 -16.38 0.19 -3.22
C ILE A 305 -17.08 1.26 -2.39
N SER A 306 -16.87 2.54 -2.70
CA SER A 306 -17.53 3.65 -2.01
C SER A 306 -19.05 3.55 -2.10
N LYS A 307 -19.58 3.32 -3.31
CA LYS A 307 -21.03 3.16 -3.53
C LYS A 307 -21.59 1.91 -2.85
N VAL A 308 -20.87 0.80 -2.85
CA VAL A 308 -21.25 -0.42 -2.12
C VAL A 308 -21.27 -0.17 -0.62
N ALA A 309 -20.25 0.53 -0.10
CA ALA A 309 -20.15 0.84 1.34
C ALA A 309 -21.27 1.75 1.84
N GLU A 310 -21.78 2.66 1.00
CA GLU A 310 -22.94 3.50 1.31
C GLU A 310 -24.25 2.68 1.46
N GLY A 311 -24.36 1.60 0.69
CA GLY A 311 -25.55 0.71 0.70
C GLY A 311 -25.46 -0.47 1.68
N ALA A 312 -24.28 -0.74 2.23
CA ALA A 312 -24.04 -1.90 3.08
C ALA A 312 -24.27 -1.57 4.56
N ALA A 313 -25.03 -2.43 5.23
CA ALA A 313 -25.16 -2.39 6.69
C ALA A 313 -24.03 -3.21 7.32
N LEU A 314 -22.99 -2.54 7.80
CA LEU A 314 -21.87 -3.17 8.47
C LEU A 314 -21.54 -2.44 9.77
N ASP A 315 -21.69 -3.15 10.87
CA ASP A 315 -21.38 -2.67 12.21
C ASP A 315 -20.06 -3.28 12.68
N LEU A 316 -19.00 -2.45 12.68
CA LEU A 316 -17.64 -2.89 12.97
C LEU A 316 -17.39 -3.04 14.47
N PRO A 317 -16.95 -4.21 14.94
CA PRO A 317 -16.57 -4.38 16.34
C PRO A 317 -15.34 -3.54 16.68
N ALA A 318 -15.39 -2.85 17.82
CA ALA A 318 -14.28 -2.00 18.27
C ALA A 318 -12.93 -2.74 18.31
N PRO A 319 -12.80 -4.00 18.79
CA PRO A 319 -11.52 -4.72 18.77
C PRO A 319 -10.91 -4.88 17.37
N MET A 320 -11.73 -5.09 16.33
CA MET A 320 -11.21 -5.19 14.96
C MET A 320 -10.66 -3.86 14.44
N VAL A 321 -11.32 -2.75 14.80
CA VAL A 321 -10.83 -1.41 14.45
C VAL A 321 -9.55 -1.09 15.20
N ASP A 322 -9.47 -1.46 16.49
CA ASP A 322 -8.26 -1.27 17.31
C ASP A 322 -7.08 -2.06 16.75
N ASP A 323 -7.28 -3.32 16.35
CA ASP A 323 -6.27 -4.14 15.69
C ASP A 323 -5.82 -3.54 14.34
N ALA A 324 -6.75 -2.97 13.56
CA ALA A 324 -6.42 -2.30 12.31
C ALA A 324 -5.56 -1.05 12.54
N VAL A 325 -5.89 -0.24 13.55
CA VAL A 325 -5.09 0.93 13.95
C VAL A 325 -3.69 0.52 14.41
N GLU A 326 -3.60 -0.54 15.24
CA GLU A 326 -2.29 -1.04 15.71
C GLU A 326 -1.40 -1.54 14.56
N ASN A 327 -2.01 -2.17 13.55
CA ASN A 327 -1.30 -2.57 12.33
C ASN A 327 -0.80 -1.35 11.54
N ASP A 328 -1.58 -0.27 11.47
CA ASP A 328 -1.17 0.97 10.81
C ASP A 328 -0.01 1.66 11.54
N VAL A 329 -0.09 1.77 12.86
CA VAL A 329 1.00 2.30 13.70
C VAL A 329 2.27 1.46 13.53
N ARG A 330 2.15 0.13 13.49
CA ARG A 330 3.29 -0.77 13.27
C ARG A 330 3.92 -0.54 11.90
N ARG A 331 3.11 -0.38 10.85
CA ARG A 331 3.59 -0.09 9.49
C ARG A 331 4.29 1.27 9.43
N MET A 332 3.71 2.31 10.05
CA MET A 332 4.32 3.63 10.16
C MET A 332 5.67 3.56 10.88
N ARG A 333 5.73 2.85 12.02
CA ARG A 333 6.98 2.63 12.77
C ARG A 333 8.07 1.97 11.92
N MET A 334 7.70 0.96 11.11
CA MET A 334 8.65 0.30 10.19
C MET A 334 9.14 1.24 9.09
N ASN A 335 8.25 2.03 8.50
CA ASN A 335 8.61 2.99 7.45
C ASN A 335 9.55 4.10 7.98
N LEU A 336 9.24 4.65 9.14
CA LEU A 336 10.10 5.64 9.80
C LEU A 336 11.48 5.06 10.16
N ALA A 337 11.52 3.82 10.64
CA ALA A 337 12.77 3.14 10.97
C ALA A 337 13.68 2.95 9.74
N GLN A 338 13.09 2.69 8.55
CA GLN A 338 13.85 2.63 7.28
C GLN A 338 14.48 3.98 6.91
N GLN A 339 13.87 5.08 7.35
CA GLN A 339 14.38 6.44 7.17
C GLN A 339 15.31 6.88 8.31
N GLY A 340 15.59 5.99 9.28
CA GLY A 340 16.45 6.28 10.43
C GLY A 340 15.76 7.12 11.52
N VAL A 341 14.44 7.29 11.47
CA VAL A 341 13.66 8.07 12.42
C VAL A 341 12.85 7.14 13.33
N SER A 342 12.85 7.39 14.65
CA SER A 342 11.96 6.66 15.55
C SER A 342 10.56 7.29 15.58
N LEU A 343 9.53 6.48 15.86
CA LEU A 343 8.15 6.98 16.02
C LEU A 343 8.08 8.07 17.12
N GLU A 344 8.81 7.90 18.21
CA GLU A 344 8.84 8.88 19.30
C GLU A 344 9.50 10.21 18.90
N ALA A 345 10.51 10.17 18.02
CA ALA A 345 11.13 11.38 17.48
C ALA A 345 10.17 12.09 16.50
N TYR A 346 9.50 11.34 15.67
CA TYR A 346 8.46 11.84 14.76
C TYR A 346 7.30 12.50 15.54
N LEU A 347 6.73 11.82 16.53
CA LEU A 347 5.63 12.36 17.34
C LEU A 347 6.04 13.62 18.12
N ARG A 348 7.30 13.66 18.59
CA ARG A 348 7.83 14.85 19.26
C ARG A 348 7.94 16.05 18.31
N SER A 349 8.34 15.83 17.06
CA SER A 349 8.38 16.91 16.05
C SER A 349 7.01 17.43 15.67
N MET A 350 5.97 16.58 15.80
CA MET A 350 4.57 16.94 15.54
C MET A 350 3.84 17.44 16.79
N GLU A 351 4.52 17.49 17.95
CA GLU A 351 3.92 17.83 19.24
C GLU A 351 2.70 16.96 19.60
N ALA A 352 2.66 15.72 19.09
CA ALA A 352 1.54 14.80 19.23
C ALA A 352 1.89 13.61 20.13
N THR A 353 0.87 13.02 20.73
CA THR A 353 0.96 11.76 21.49
C THR A 353 0.61 10.55 20.61
N GLU A 354 1.02 9.36 21.05
CA GLU A 354 0.65 8.13 20.35
C GLU A 354 -0.86 7.85 20.41
N GLU A 355 -1.56 8.34 21.45
CA GLU A 355 -3.01 8.24 21.58
C GLU A 355 -3.73 9.14 20.56
N GLU A 356 -3.25 10.36 20.36
CA GLU A 356 -3.76 11.27 19.34
C GLU A 356 -3.54 10.72 17.93
N LEU A 357 -2.35 10.17 17.64
CA LEU A 357 -2.08 9.49 16.39
C LEU A 357 -3.05 8.32 16.14
N ARG A 358 -3.31 7.49 17.17
CA ARG A 358 -4.29 6.40 17.06
C ARG A 358 -5.71 6.91 16.78
N ALA A 359 -6.10 8.00 17.45
CA ALA A 359 -7.41 8.62 17.24
C ALA A 359 -7.55 9.18 15.82
N GLU A 360 -6.50 9.79 15.28
CA GLU A 360 -6.45 10.30 13.91
C GLU A 360 -6.51 9.16 12.87
N LEU A 361 -5.79 8.08 13.08
CA LEU A 361 -5.77 6.93 12.16
C LEU A 361 -7.08 6.12 12.18
N ARG A 362 -7.84 6.18 13.28
CA ARG A 362 -9.03 5.33 13.51
C ARG A 362 -10.09 5.41 12.41
N PRO A 363 -10.53 6.59 11.93
CA PRO A 363 -11.52 6.67 10.85
C PRO A 363 -11.05 5.98 9.56
N ALA A 364 -9.85 6.27 9.12
CA ALA A 364 -9.27 5.69 7.91
C ALA A 364 -9.04 4.17 8.05
N ALA A 365 -8.65 3.70 9.24
CA ALA A 365 -8.52 2.27 9.53
C ALA A 365 -9.88 1.55 9.51
N ALA A 366 -10.92 2.18 10.07
CA ALA A 366 -12.28 1.64 10.04
C ALA A 366 -12.83 1.55 8.61
N ASP A 367 -12.61 2.57 7.77
CA ASP A 367 -13.05 2.56 6.37
C ASP A 367 -12.32 1.50 5.55
N ARG A 368 -11.00 1.35 5.72
CA ARG A 368 -10.24 0.26 5.07
C ARG A 368 -10.71 -1.12 5.51
N LEU A 369 -10.95 -1.29 6.80
CA LEU A 369 -11.46 -2.55 7.35
C LEU A 369 -12.85 -2.85 6.78
N ARG A 370 -13.76 -1.87 6.74
CA ARG A 370 -15.10 -1.98 6.13
C ARG A 370 -14.99 -2.44 4.68
N ASN A 371 -14.17 -1.76 3.89
CA ASN A 371 -14.00 -2.08 2.48
C ASN A 371 -13.42 -3.49 2.28
N SER A 372 -12.44 -3.88 3.07
CA SER A 372 -11.85 -5.23 3.03
C SER A 372 -12.88 -6.32 3.35
N LEU A 373 -13.71 -6.10 4.38
CA LEU A 373 -14.73 -7.05 4.77
C LEU A 373 -15.85 -7.16 3.71
N LEU A 374 -16.27 -6.04 3.12
CA LEU A 374 -17.25 -6.02 2.02
C LEU A 374 -16.70 -6.76 0.78
N MET A 375 -15.46 -6.50 0.40
CA MET A 375 -14.82 -7.17 -0.72
C MET A 375 -14.78 -8.69 -0.51
N ARG A 376 -14.46 -9.13 0.71
CA ARG A 376 -14.46 -10.55 1.07
C ARG A 376 -15.84 -11.16 0.98
N ALA A 377 -16.87 -10.49 1.50
CA ALA A 377 -18.27 -10.97 1.44
C ALA A 377 -18.77 -11.07 -0.01
N ILE A 378 -18.39 -10.12 -0.88
CA ILE A 378 -18.71 -10.18 -2.30
C ILE A 378 -17.97 -11.34 -2.97
N ALA A 379 -16.69 -11.54 -2.68
CA ALA A 379 -15.92 -12.65 -3.23
C ALA A 379 -16.53 -14.01 -2.86
N GLU A 380 -17.02 -14.17 -1.64
CA GLU A 380 -17.72 -15.37 -1.19
C GLU A 380 -19.06 -15.57 -1.94
N LYS A 381 -19.85 -14.48 -2.14
CA LYS A 381 -21.10 -14.54 -2.90
C LYS A 381 -20.89 -14.84 -4.38
N GLU A 382 -19.85 -14.30 -5.00
CA GLU A 382 -19.48 -14.53 -6.41
C GLU A 382 -18.68 -15.82 -6.61
N ALA A 383 -18.39 -16.57 -5.52
CA ALA A 383 -17.59 -17.80 -5.53
C ALA A 383 -16.23 -17.64 -6.25
N ILE A 384 -15.57 -16.49 -6.04
CA ILE A 384 -14.26 -16.22 -6.61
C ILE A 384 -13.23 -17.18 -6.04
N ALA A 385 -12.58 -17.95 -6.91
CA ALA A 385 -11.55 -18.92 -6.52
C ALA A 385 -10.44 -18.95 -7.57
N VAL A 386 -9.20 -18.86 -7.11
CA VAL A 386 -8.03 -18.95 -8.00
C VAL A 386 -7.84 -20.39 -8.48
N ASP A 387 -7.74 -20.57 -9.78
CA ASP A 387 -7.43 -21.89 -10.36
C ASP A 387 -5.97 -22.27 -10.04
N SER A 388 -5.80 -23.44 -9.45
CA SER A 388 -4.49 -23.98 -9.11
C SER A 388 -3.58 -24.17 -10.32
N ALA A 389 -4.12 -24.49 -11.48
CA ALA A 389 -3.35 -24.64 -12.71
C ALA A 389 -2.83 -23.29 -13.25
N GLU A 390 -3.64 -22.24 -13.15
CA GLU A 390 -3.20 -20.87 -13.49
C GLU A 390 -2.13 -20.36 -12.53
N LEU A 391 -2.29 -20.62 -11.23
CA LEU A 391 -1.30 -20.27 -10.21
C LEU A 391 0.03 -20.98 -10.46
N ASP A 392 0.00 -22.29 -10.72
CA ASP A 392 1.20 -23.07 -11.01
C ASP A 392 1.89 -22.60 -12.31
N ALA A 393 1.12 -22.20 -13.32
CA ALA A 393 1.65 -21.60 -14.55
C ALA A 393 2.28 -20.22 -14.30
N ALA A 394 1.72 -19.39 -13.41
CA ALA A 394 2.30 -18.11 -13.04
C ALA A 394 3.64 -18.29 -12.30
N ILE A 395 3.70 -19.23 -11.37
CA ILE A 395 4.93 -19.60 -10.65
C ILE A 395 5.99 -20.08 -11.63
N ALA A 396 5.61 -20.95 -12.60
CA ALA A 396 6.53 -21.46 -13.61
C ALA A 396 7.09 -20.35 -14.52
N ARG A 397 6.27 -19.38 -14.92
CA ARG A 397 6.73 -18.19 -15.68
C ARG A 397 7.72 -17.36 -14.88
N MET A 398 7.43 -17.10 -13.59
CA MET A 398 8.33 -16.36 -12.71
C MET A 398 9.66 -17.09 -12.53
N ALA A 399 9.63 -18.42 -12.33
CA ALA A 399 10.83 -19.24 -12.23
C ALA A 399 11.64 -19.27 -13.55
N ALA A 400 10.99 -19.26 -14.70
CA ALA A 400 11.65 -19.16 -16.02
C ALA A 400 12.32 -17.80 -16.21
N ALA A 401 11.65 -16.71 -15.86
CA ALA A 401 12.22 -15.35 -15.90
C ALA A 401 13.42 -15.20 -14.94
N ALA A 402 13.41 -15.92 -13.81
CA ALA A 402 14.49 -15.93 -12.84
C ALA A 402 15.82 -16.51 -13.41
N GLN A 403 15.77 -17.31 -14.49
CA GLN A 403 16.96 -17.88 -15.13
C GLN A 403 17.86 -16.82 -15.77
N SER A 404 17.31 -15.65 -16.12
CA SER A 404 18.07 -14.51 -16.66
C SER A 404 18.68 -13.62 -15.58
N SER A 405 18.47 -13.91 -14.30
CA SER A 405 19.03 -13.11 -13.19
C SER A 405 20.51 -13.39 -12.96
N THR A 406 21.18 -12.50 -12.24
CA THR A 406 22.60 -12.67 -11.84
C THR A 406 22.79 -13.83 -10.85
N GLN A 407 21.73 -14.32 -10.22
CA GLN A 407 21.73 -15.44 -9.26
C GLN A 407 20.55 -16.39 -9.53
N PRO A 408 20.58 -17.16 -10.62
CA PRO A 408 19.42 -17.91 -11.12
C PRO A 408 18.91 -18.98 -10.15
N GLU A 409 19.81 -19.66 -9.41
CA GLU A 409 19.41 -20.70 -8.45
C GLU A 409 18.65 -20.12 -7.25
N GLN A 410 19.09 -18.99 -6.70
CA GLN A 410 18.42 -18.33 -5.57
C GLN A 410 17.09 -17.72 -6.02
N ALA A 411 17.05 -17.12 -7.19
CA ALA A 411 15.83 -16.56 -7.76
C ALA A 411 14.79 -17.64 -8.07
N ALA A 412 15.20 -18.81 -8.56
CA ALA A 412 14.32 -19.95 -8.78
C ALA A 412 13.79 -20.55 -7.46
N GLN A 413 14.64 -20.67 -6.42
CA GLN A 413 14.19 -21.09 -5.09
C GLN A 413 13.21 -20.11 -4.46
N PHE A 414 13.45 -18.81 -4.61
CA PHE A 414 12.52 -17.77 -4.15
C PHE A 414 11.18 -17.88 -4.88
N ALA A 415 11.18 -18.01 -6.22
CA ALA A 415 9.96 -18.19 -7.02
C ALA A 415 9.14 -19.43 -6.61
N ALA A 416 9.81 -20.50 -6.15
CA ALA A 416 9.16 -21.73 -5.70
C ALA A 416 8.74 -21.71 -4.21
N SER A 417 8.97 -20.62 -3.49
CA SER A 417 8.65 -20.52 -2.06
C SER A 417 7.13 -20.40 -1.81
N ASP A 418 6.68 -20.90 -0.64
CA ASP A 418 5.29 -20.74 -0.19
C ASP A 418 4.89 -19.27 -0.06
N TYR A 419 5.84 -18.39 0.23
CA TYR A 419 5.62 -16.94 0.26
C TYR A 419 5.18 -16.40 -1.10
N VAL A 420 5.92 -16.73 -2.17
CA VAL A 420 5.58 -16.30 -3.54
C VAL A 420 4.27 -16.93 -3.99
N ARG A 421 4.05 -18.21 -3.66
CA ARG A 421 2.78 -18.88 -3.96
C ARG A 421 1.59 -18.14 -3.33
N THR A 422 1.68 -17.82 -2.04
CA THR A 422 0.62 -17.08 -1.33
C THR A 422 0.45 -15.66 -1.89
N MET A 423 1.55 -14.98 -2.20
CA MET A 423 1.54 -13.65 -2.80
C MET A 423 0.81 -13.65 -4.16
N LEU A 424 1.19 -14.55 -5.06
CA LEU A 424 0.56 -14.68 -6.37
C LEU A 424 -0.91 -15.11 -6.27
N GLN A 425 -1.24 -16.01 -5.34
CA GLN A 425 -2.61 -16.43 -5.11
C GLN A 425 -3.49 -15.24 -4.68
N ASN A 426 -3.00 -14.41 -3.75
CA ASN A 426 -3.72 -13.21 -3.32
C ASN A 426 -3.85 -12.19 -4.45
N GLU A 427 -2.78 -11.95 -5.23
CA GLU A 427 -2.81 -11.05 -6.38
C GLU A 427 -3.82 -11.49 -7.44
N MET A 428 -3.82 -12.80 -7.78
CA MET A 428 -4.78 -13.36 -8.73
C MET A 428 -6.21 -13.28 -8.22
N PHE A 429 -6.42 -13.53 -6.92
CA PHE A 429 -7.72 -13.41 -6.28
C PHE A 429 -8.22 -11.96 -6.34
N ASP A 430 -7.41 -11.00 -5.92
CA ASP A 430 -7.76 -9.57 -5.92
C ASP A 430 -8.05 -9.09 -7.35
N ARG A 431 -7.28 -9.55 -8.33
CA ARG A 431 -7.50 -9.24 -9.73
C ARG A 431 -8.85 -9.79 -10.25
N GLN A 432 -9.14 -11.09 -9.99
CA GLN A 432 -10.39 -11.71 -10.41
C GLN A 432 -11.61 -11.04 -9.77
N LEU A 433 -11.52 -10.70 -8.48
CA LEU A 433 -12.57 -9.99 -7.77
C LEU A 433 -12.78 -8.58 -8.34
N THR A 434 -11.69 -7.86 -8.58
CA THR A 434 -11.74 -6.52 -9.19
C THR A 434 -12.36 -6.56 -10.58
N ASP A 435 -11.93 -7.49 -11.43
CA ASP A 435 -12.47 -7.66 -12.79
C ASP A 435 -13.97 -7.98 -12.76
N ARG A 436 -14.40 -8.84 -11.82
CA ARG A 436 -15.82 -9.19 -11.66
C ARG A 436 -16.66 -8.00 -11.18
N LEU A 437 -16.18 -7.24 -10.23
CA LEU A 437 -16.87 -6.02 -9.75
C LEU A 437 -17.02 -4.98 -10.88
N ILE A 438 -15.95 -4.77 -11.63
CA ILE A 438 -15.95 -3.85 -12.77
C ILE A 438 -16.94 -4.32 -13.84
N GLU A 439 -16.92 -5.62 -14.18
CA GLU A 439 -17.86 -6.20 -15.13
C GLU A 439 -19.33 -5.94 -14.72
N LEU A 440 -19.67 -6.19 -13.46
CA LEU A 440 -21.00 -5.95 -12.93
C LEU A 440 -21.37 -4.47 -12.96
N ALA A 441 -20.48 -3.59 -12.50
CA ALA A 441 -20.75 -2.17 -12.35
C ALA A 441 -20.80 -1.41 -13.68
N THR A 442 -20.17 -1.93 -14.73
CA THR A 442 -20.14 -1.32 -16.07
C THR A 442 -20.98 -2.09 -17.11
N GLU A 443 -21.76 -3.08 -16.67
CA GLU A 443 -22.55 -3.95 -17.57
C GLU A 443 -21.72 -4.60 -18.68
N GLY A 444 -20.47 -4.96 -18.35
CA GLY A 444 -19.53 -5.59 -19.27
C GLY A 444 -18.78 -4.63 -20.20
N GLN A 445 -18.94 -3.32 -20.06
CA GLN A 445 -18.19 -2.33 -20.88
C GLN A 445 -16.73 -2.20 -20.45
N GLY A 446 -16.36 -2.69 -19.26
CA GLY A 446 -15.03 -2.57 -18.69
C GLY A 446 -14.83 -1.28 -17.87
N ALA A 447 -13.76 -1.23 -17.08
CA ALA A 447 -13.46 -0.10 -16.21
C ALA A 447 -13.11 1.17 -16.99
N VAL A 448 -12.61 1.01 -18.21
CA VAL A 448 -11.88 2.06 -18.92
C VAL A 448 -12.29 2.07 -20.38
N VAL A 449 -12.60 3.24 -20.93
CA VAL A 449 -12.66 3.47 -22.36
C VAL A 449 -11.29 3.93 -22.85
N ASN A 450 -10.99 3.67 -24.12
CA ASN A 450 -9.69 3.93 -24.73
C ASN A 450 -8.51 3.30 -23.93
N ALA A 451 -8.76 2.13 -23.35
CA ALA A 451 -7.69 1.38 -22.69
C ALA A 451 -6.59 1.03 -23.69
N TRP A 452 -5.33 1.06 -23.21
CA TRP A 452 -4.24 0.53 -24.01
C TRP A 452 -4.45 -0.99 -24.22
N ALA A 453 -4.48 -1.40 -25.49
CA ALA A 453 -4.44 -2.79 -25.87
C ALA A 453 -3.01 -3.14 -26.28
N ALA A 454 -2.40 -4.13 -25.61
CA ALA A 454 -1.10 -4.61 -26.05
C ALA A 454 -1.16 -4.95 -27.54
N PRO A 455 -0.19 -4.50 -28.36
CA PRO A 455 -0.13 -4.92 -29.75
C PRO A 455 -0.08 -6.45 -29.77
N GLU A 456 -0.89 -7.06 -30.63
CA GLU A 456 -0.78 -8.50 -30.86
C GLU A 456 0.68 -8.81 -31.17
N PRO A 457 1.28 -9.88 -30.59
CA PRO A 457 2.64 -10.26 -30.91
C PRO A 457 2.70 -10.43 -32.42
N VAL A 458 3.47 -9.56 -33.07
CA VAL A 458 3.72 -9.65 -34.51
C VAL A 458 4.29 -11.04 -34.69
N ALA A 459 3.53 -11.92 -35.32
CA ALA A 459 4.00 -13.27 -35.67
C ALA A 459 5.34 -13.08 -36.35
N SER A 460 6.40 -13.53 -35.71
CA SER A 460 7.77 -13.28 -36.15
C SER A 460 7.83 -13.70 -37.64
N ALA A 461 8.39 -12.83 -38.46
CA ALA A 461 8.53 -13.08 -39.90
C ALA A 461 9.22 -14.43 -40.23
N GLU A 462 9.87 -15.05 -39.23
CA GLU A 462 10.41 -16.41 -39.25
C GLU A 462 9.33 -17.51 -39.33
N ALA A 463 8.11 -17.30 -38.73
CA ALA A 463 7.03 -18.27 -38.85
C ALA A 463 6.45 -18.28 -40.27
N THR A 464 6.39 -17.13 -40.94
CA THR A 464 5.91 -17.02 -42.33
C THR A 464 6.93 -17.58 -43.34
N GLN A 465 8.24 -17.54 -43.05
CA GLN A 465 9.24 -18.21 -43.87
C GLN A 465 9.25 -19.74 -43.68
N ALA A 466 8.93 -20.23 -42.46
CA ALA A 466 8.81 -21.68 -42.23
C ALA A 466 7.59 -22.29 -42.94
N GLU A 467 6.45 -21.59 -43.03
CA GLU A 467 5.29 -22.03 -43.78
C GLU A 467 5.53 -21.96 -45.28
N SER A 468 6.19 -20.93 -45.80
CA SER A 468 6.52 -20.82 -47.24
C SER A 468 7.56 -21.85 -47.69
N VAL A 469 8.47 -22.29 -46.83
CA VAL A 469 9.44 -23.37 -47.11
C VAL A 469 8.77 -24.75 -47.02
N ALA A 470 7.76 -24.92 -46.16
CA ALA A 470 6.98 -26.16 -46.06
C ALA A 470 6.05 -26.35 -47.25
N GLU A 471 5.44 -25.28 -47.80
CA GLU A 471 4.64 -25.34 -49.04
C GLU A 471 5.50 -25.54 -50.27
N ALA A 472 6.71 -25.01 -50.36
CA ALA A 472 7.63 -25.23 -51.46
C ALA A 472 8.23 -26.65 -51.46
N SER A 473 8.28 -27.34 -50.35
CA SER A 473 8.77 -28.74 -50.24
C SER A 473 7.71 -29.79 -50.65
N ASN A 474 6.43 -29.44 -50.64
CA ASN A 474 5.34 -30.35 -50.92
C ASN A 474 4.92 -30.41 -52.44
N VAL A 475 5.58 -29.62 -53.31
CA VAL A 475 5.29 -29.58 -54.75
C VAL A 475 6.30 -30.39 -55.55
N SER A 476 7.31 -31.03 -54.94
CA SER A 476 8.41 -31.76 -55.59
C SER A 476 8.31 -33.29 -55.53
N GLU A 477 7.21 -33.86 -55.07
CA GLU A 477 6.95 -35.31 -55.18
C GLU A 477 5.72 -35.60 -56.05
N ALA A 478 5.88 -35.42 -57.36
CA ALA A 478 5.06 -36.04 -58.39
C ALA A 478 5.93 -36.96 -59.24
N GLU A 479 5.74 -38.22 -59.06
CA GLU A 479 6.32 -39.34 -59.83
C GLU A 479 6.25 -39.12 -61.34
N PRO A 480 7.24 -39.60 -62.13
CA PRO A 480 6.99 -39.97 -63.51
C PRO A 480 6.77 -41.47 -63.63
N GLU A 481 5.61 -41.80 -64.16
CA GLU A 481 5.22 -43.13 -64.65
C GLU A 481 6.21 -43.72 -65.66
N ALA A 482 6.22 -45.04 -65.65
CA ALA A 482 6.97 -45.94 -66.47
C ALA A 482 6.69 -45.82 -67.97
N GLY A 483 7.68 -46.09 -68.76
CA GLY A 483 7.60 -46.35 -70.23
C GLY A 483 8.91 -46.86 -70.74
N ASP A 484 9.04 -48.15 -70.70
CA ASP A 484 9.30 -49.13 -71.72
C ASP A 484 10.60 -49.08 -72.57
N GLU A 485 11.28 -50.18 -72.49
CA GLU A 485 11.97 -50.97 -73.48
C GLU A 485 13.17 -50.43 -74.29
N VAL A 486 14.07 -51.33 -74.33
CA VAL A 486 14.87 -51.93 -75.43
C VAL A 486 16.38 -51.69 -75.47
N SER A 487 17.03 -52.81 -75.14
CA SER A 487 18.07 -53.51 -75.86
C SER A 487 19.51 -52.94 -75.99
N GLU A 488 20.34 -53.83 -75.60
CA GLU A 488 21.52 -54.38 -76.34
C GLU A 488 22.84 -53.61 -76.31
N THR A 489 23.75 -54.39 -75.85
CA THR A 489 25.10 -54.75 -76.36
C THR A 489 26.34 -53.98 -75.89
N GLU A 490 27.17 -54.85 -75.38
CA GLU A 490 28.63 -55.01 -75.58
C GLU A 490 29.59 -53.79 -75.35
N LYS A 491 30.42 -53.88 -74.44
CA LYS A 491 31.77 -54.47 -74.31
C LYS A 491 32.33 -54.24 -72.96
#